data_2eb33f8ad42dea9901fff7e3cd7a7eac
#
_entry.id   2eb33f8ad42dea9901fff7e3cd7a7eac
#
_cell.length_a   1.000
_cell.length_b   1.000
_cell.length_c   1.000
_cell.angle_alpha   90.00
_cell.angle_beta   90.00
_cell.angle_gamma   90.00
#
_symmetry.space_group_name_H-M   'P 1'
#
loop_
_entity.id
_entity.type
_entity.pdbx_description
1 polymer ?
#
loop_
_entity_poly.entity_id
_entity_poly.type
_entity_poly.pdbx_seq_one_letter_code
_entity_poly.pdbx_strand_id
1 'polypeptide(L)'
;MRVRAPSPLLAVLVCAVLAGCEKRGPAPILGTLEWDRVAVTAELAEPVMRWDVAEGDRVEAGAPLLELDARRQDARIAEAEGDLNVAEARLAELAHGARIETIDASRANLSRARAAQEDAETEYTRVAELRKRELVAQSVVDQALAARNQRRAETSQAEAQLRELTQGTRPEQIEQASAGVAAARAALDTLKLTRDRLTVRAPRAGRID
;
A
#
# COMPACT_ATOMS: atom_id res chain seq x y z
N MET A 1 100.69 -56.55 -3.21
CA MET A 1 99.17 -56.51 -3.36
C MET A 1 98.87 -55.87 -4.68
N ARG A 2 98.45 -56.64 -5.69
CA ARG A 2 98.12 -56.08 -7.02
C ARG A 2 96.59 -55.79 -7.02
N VAL A 3 96.21 -54.51 -7.06
CA VAL A 3 94.82 -54.08 -7.23
C VAL A 3 94.48 -54.32 -8.71
N ARG A 4 93.56 -55.23 -8.97
CA ARG A 4 93.00 -55.47 -10.30
C ARG A 4 92.10 -54.33 -10.69
N ALA A 5 92.44 -53.66 -11.79
CA ALA A 5 91.55 -52.61 -12.34
C ALA A 5 90.22 -53.20 -12.78
N PRO A 6 89.12 -52.57 -12.53
CA PRO A 6 87.78 -53.09 -12.94
C PRO A 6 87.70 -53.09 -14.47
N SER A 7 87.13 -54.17 -15.01
CA SER A 7 86.96 -54.37 -16.44
C SER A 7 86.08 -53.23 -17.07
N PRO A 8 86.42 -52.75 -18.27
CA PRO A 8 85.70 -51.64 -18.93
C PRO A 8 84.23 -52.00 -19.17
N LEU A 9 83.86 -53.25 -19.19
CA LEU A 9 82.49 -53.74 -19.27
C LEU A 9 81.62 -53.33 -18.05
N LEU A 10 82.22 -53.32 -16.85
CA LEU A 10 81.50 -52.90 -15.62
C LEU A 10 81.24 -51.41 -15.61
N ALA A 11 82.12 -50.59 -16.13
CA ALA A 11 81.94 -49.11 -16.22
C ALA A 11 80.85 -48.71 -17.22
N VAL A 12 80.72 -49.45 -18.34
CA VAL A 12 79.65 -49.20 -19.34
C VAL A 12 78.29 -49.64 -18.79
N LEU A 13 78.22 -50.71 -18.00
CA LEU A 13 76.99 -51.17 -17.40
C LEU A 13 76.48 -50.20 -16.34
N VAL A 14 77.37 -49.61 -15.55
CA VAL A 14 76.98 -48.56 -14.54
C VAL A 14 76.53 -47.29 -15.20
N CYS A 15 77.13 -46.84 -16.31
CA CYS A 15 76.69 -45.69 -17.07
C CYS A 15 75.31 -45.92 -17.74
N ALA A 16 75.00 -47.10 -18.20
CA ALA A 16 73.70 -47.41 -18.79
C ALA A 16 72.56 -47.40 -17.77
N VAL A 17 72.84 -47.74 -16.52
CA VAL A 17 71.85 -47.74 -15.44
C VAL A 17 71.60 -46.30 -14.96
N LEU A 18 72.59 -45.39 -15.08
CA LEU A 18 72.43 -43.94 -14.69
C LEU A 18 71.77 -43.13 -15.78
N ALA A 19 71.71 -43.56 -17.03
CA ALA A 19 71.02 -42.89 -18.13
C ALA A 19 69.49 -43.12 -18.16
N GLY A 20 68.97 -43.97 -17.31
CA GLY A 20 67.53 -44.26 -17.17
C GLY A 20 66.75 -43.24 -16.33
N CYS A 21 67.24 -41.97 -16.13
CA CYS A 21 66.43 -40.94 -15.62
C CYS A 21 65.43 -40.49 -16.68
N GLU A 22 64.32 -41.19 -16.76
CA GLU A 22 63.15 -40.78 -17.50
C GLU A 22 62.72 -39.37 -17.04
N LYS A 23 62.75 -38.41 -17.97
CA LYS A 23 62.17 -37.10 -17.73
C LYS A 23 60.72 -37.29 -17.42
N ARG A 24 60.38 -37.35 -16.13
CA ARG A 24 58.98 -37.17 -15.70
C ARG A 24 58.45 -35.89 -16.29
N GLY A 25 57.61 -36.04 -17.28
CA GLY A 25 56.83 -34.89 -17.79
C GLY A 25 56.11 -34.19 -16.62
N PRO A 26 55.70 -32.96 -16.82
CA PRO A 26 54.95 -32.25 -15.77
C PRO A 26 53.83 -33.16 -15.27
N ALA A 27 53.73 -33.33 -13.93
CA ALA A 27 52.70 -34.15 -13.33
C ALA A 27 51.32 -33.67 -13.83
N PRO A 28 50.45 -34.58 -14.26
CA PRO A 28 49.10 -34.17 -14.66
C PRO A 28 48.47 -33.47 -13.48
N ILE A 29 48.01 -32.23 -13.70
CA ILE A 29 47.22 -31.51 -12.71
C ILE A 29 45.86 -32.22 -12.67
N LEU A 30 45.63 -33.02 -11.63
CA LEU A 30 44.35 -33.60 -11.34
C LEU A 30 43.55 -32.53 -10.59
N GLY A 31 42.58 -31.94 -11.25
CA GLY A 31 41.63 -31.02 -10.67
C GLY A 31 40.23 -31.44 -11.04
N THR A 32 39.30 -31.28 -10.13
CA THR A 32 37.87 -31.41 -10.40
C THR A 32 37.39 -30.08 -10.94
N LEU A 33 36.80 -30.05 -12.13
CA LEU A 33 36.14 -28.88 -12.65
C LEU A 33 34.79 -28.80 -11.92
N GLU A 34 34.72 -27.94 -10.91
CA GLU A 34 33.44 -27.65 -10.26
C GLU A 34 32.83 -26.40 -10.92
N TRP A 35 31.61 -26.57 -11.38
CA TRP A 35 30.82 -25.44 -11.85
C TRP A 35 30.17 -24.79 -10.64
N ASP A 36 30.19 -23.44 -10.62
CA ASP A 36 29.50 -22.64 -9.59
C ASP A 36 27.99 -22.79 -9.83
N ARG A 37 27.34 -23.66 -9.05
CA ARG A 37 25.91 -23.93 -9.11
C ARG A 37 25.17 -22.94 -8.25
N VAL A 38 24.12 -22.34 -8.82
CA VAL A 38 23.16 -21.51 -8.10
C VAL A 38 21.83 -22.25 -8.06
N ALA A 39 21.42 -22.64 -6.87
CA ALA A 39 20.10 -23.20 -6.66
C ALA A 39 19.06 -22.07 -6.76
N VAL A 40 18.13 -22.21 -7.70
CA VAL A 40 16.98 -21.32 -7.84
C VAL A 40 15.79 -22.01 -7.19
N THR A 41 15.27 -21.39 -6.13
CA THR A 41 14.11 -21.91 -5.39
C THR A 41 12.92 -20.98 -5.54
N ALA A 42 11.73 -21.54 -5.71
CA ALA A 42 10.50 -20.77 -5.65
C ALA A 42 10.27 -20.25 -4.21
N GLU A 43 9.92 -18.99 -4.08
CA GLU A 43 9.62 -18.37 -2.78
C GLU A 43 8.23 -18.76 -2.25
N LEU A 44 7.34 -19.22 -3.14
CA LEU A 44 5.95 -19.56 -2.83
C LEU A 44 5.68 -21.03 -3.12
N ALA A 45 4.92 -21.66 -2.24
CA ALA A 45 4.50 -23.08 -2.36
C ALA A 45 3.21 -23.17 -3.19
N GLU A 46 3.33 -22.99 -4.51
CA GLU A 46 2.24 -23.13 -5.48
C GLU A 46 2.59 -24.20 -6.54
N PRO A 47 1.60 -24.85 -7.15
CA PRO A 47 1.84 -25.80 -8.23
C PRO A 47 2.54 -25.14 -9.42
N VAL A 48 3.45 -25.88 -10.06
CA VAL A 48 4.07 -25.43 -11.32
C VAL A 48 3.05 -25.56 -12.45
N MET A 49 2.78 -24.47 -13.14
CA MET A 49 1.90 -24.44 -14.30
C MET A 49 2.66 -24.68 -15.61
N ARG A 50 3.86 -24.13 -15.72
CA ARG A 50 4.66 -24.19 -16.95
C ARG A 50 6.13 -24.09 -16.65
N TRP A 51 6.93 -24.84 -17.41
CA TRP A 51 8.35 -24.68 -17.53
C TRP A 51 8.67 -23.92 -18.82
N ASP A 52 9.46 -22.85 -18.72
CA ASP A 52 9.84 -22.01 -19.86
C ASP A 52 11.21 -22.40 -20.41
N VAL A 53 11.94 -23.32 -19.73
CA VAL A 53 13.28 -23.77 -20.08
C VAL A 53 13.38 -25.27 -19.97
N ALA A 54 14.35 -25.87 -20.71
CA ALA A 54 14.74 -27.26 -20.65
C ALA A 54 16.16 -27.41 -20.10
N GLU A 55 16.48 -28.61 -19.65
CA GLU A 55 17.85 -29.00 -19.27
C GLU A 55 18.83 -28.76 -20.45
N GLY A 56 19.93 -28.08 -20.18
CA GLY A 56 20.93 -27.72 -21.19
C GLY A 56 20.75 -26.34 -21.81
N ASP A 57 19.63 -25.67 -21.62
CA ASP A 57 19.37 -24.33 -22.15
C ASP A 57 20.31 -23.27 -21.56
N ARG A 58 20.66 -22.31 -22.37
CA ARG A 58 21.34 -21.07 -21.91
C ARG A 58 20.31 -20.00 -21.63
N VAL A 59 20.42 -19.39 -20.45
CA VAL A 59 19.54 -18.33 -20.00
C VAL A 59 20.33 -17.08 -19.63
N GLU A 60 19.73 -15.93 -19.85
CA GLU A 60 20.26 -14.66 -19.38
C GLU A 60 19.70 -14.30 -17.99
N ALA A 61 20.36 -13.36 -17.31
CA ALA A 61 19.87 -12.85 -16.04
C ALA A 61 18.46 -12.24 -16.22
N GLY A 62 17.51 -12.60 -15.34
CA GLY A 62 16.12 -12.16 -15.40
C GLY A 62 15.22 -12.97 -16.33
N ALA A 63 15.76 -13.92 -17.12
CA ALA A 63 14.95 -14.78 -17.98
C ALA A 63 13.97 -15.63 -17.14
N PRO A 64 12.69 -15.77 -17.55
CA PRO A 64 11.74 -16.65 -16.87
C PRO A 64 12.17 -18.11 -17.01
N LEU A 65 12.08 -18.85 -15.91
CA LEU A 65 12.43 -20.27 -15.84
C LEU A 65 11.20 -21.15 -15.72
N LEU A 66 10.26 -20.75 -14.87
CA LEU A 66 9.00 -21.43 -14.68
C LEU A 66 7.94 -20.46 -14.17
N GLU A 67 6.69 -20.82 -14.36
CA GLU A 67 5.52 -20.09 -13.88
C GLU A 67 4.71 -20.97 -12.92
N LEU A 68 4.42 -20.42 -11.74
CA LEU A 68 3.58 -21.03 -10.72
C LEU A 68 2.10 -20.62 -10.90
N ASP A 69 1.20 -21.37 -10.29
CA ASP A 69 -0.24 -21.08 -10.34
C ASP A 69 -0.57 -19.74 -9.64
N ALA A 70 -0.99 -18.77 -10.43
CA ALA A 70 -1.31 -17.43 -9.97
C ALA A 70 -2.78 -17.24 -9.52
N ARG A 71 -3.68 -18.20 -9.79
CA ARG A 71 -5.14 -18.03 -9.60
C ARG A 71 -5.51 -17.61 -8.18
N ARG A 72 -4.87 -18.18 -7.18
CA ARG A 72 -5.12 -17.82 -5.76
C ARG A 72 -4.65 -16.40 -5.46
N GLN A 73 -3.52 -16.01 -6.01
CA GLN A 73 -2.98 -14.67 -5.82
C GLN A 73 -3.76 -13.62 -6.59
N ASP A 74 -4.20 -13.93 -7.81
CA ASP A 74 -5.05 -13.05 -8.61
C ASP A 74 -6.41 -12.81 -7.93
N ALA A 75 -6.99 -13.84 -7.29
CA ALA A 75 -8.21 -13.67 -6.50
C ALA A 75 -8.01 -12.75 -5.28
N ARG A 76 -6.86 -12.86 -4.58
CA ARG A 76 -6.52 -11.95 -3.47
C ARG A 76 -6.26 -10.51 -3.92
N ILE A 77 -5.68 -10.34 -5.11
CA ILE A 77 -5.50 -9.02 -5.72
C ILE A 77 -6.87 -8.40 -6.03
N ALA A 78 -7.79 -9.17 -6.62
CA ALA A 78 -9.14 -8.68 -6.91
C ALA A 78 -9.91 -8.29 -5.63
N GLU A 79 -9.75 -9.05 -4.54
CA GLU A 79 -10.29 -8.70 -3.22
C GLU A 79 -9.71 -7.37 -2.70
N ALA A 80 -8.39 -7.23 -2.72
CA ALA A 80 -7.71 -6.01 -2.26
C ALA A 80 -8.01 -4.78 -3.15
N GLU A 81 -8.26 -4.97 -4.45
CA GLU A 81 -8.74 -3.92 -5.34
C GLU A 81 -10.16 -3.48 -4.96
N GLY A 82 -11.00 -4.42 -4.56
CA GLY A 82 -12.32 -4.13 -3.99
C GLY A 82 -12.23 -3.30 -2.70
N ASP A 83 -11.36 -3.68 -1.79
CA ASP A 83 -11.13 -2.96 -0.52
C ASP A 83 -10.60 -1.54 -0.77
N LEU A 84 -9.68 -1.37 -1.71
CA LEU A 84 -9.18 -0.05 -2.12
C LEU A 84 -10.32 0.82 -2.66
N ASN A 85 -11.16 0.28 -3.55
CA ASN A 85 -12.31 1.00 -4.10
C ASN A 85 -13.28 1.45 -3.00
N VAL A 86 -13.54 0.60 -1.99
CA VAL A 86 -14.38 0.96 -0.83
C VAL A 86 -13.75 2.10 -0.02
N ALA A 87 -12.45 2.03 0.24
CA ALA A 87 -11.73 3.09 0.95
C ALA A 87 -11.74 4.42 0.18
N GLU A 88 -11.52 4.40 -1.13
CA GLU A 88 -11.57 5.59 -2.01
C GLU A 88 -12.98 6.18 -2.07
N ALA A 89 -14.02 5.35 -2.17
CA ALA A 89 -15.41 5.80 -2.14
C ALA A 89 -15.75 6.48 -0.79
N ARG A 90 -15.26 5.93 0.32
CA ARG A 90 -15.44 6.51 1.65
C ARG A 90 -14.74 7.87 1.79
N LEU A 91 -13.51 8.00 1.29
CA LEU A 91 -12.80 9.26 1.25
C LEU A 91 -13.56 10.30 0.40
N ALA A 92 -14.04 9.90 -0.77
CA ALA A 92 -14.82 10.77 -1.65
C ALA A 92 -16.12 11.23 -0.99
N GLU A 93 -16.86 10.36 -0.30
CA GLU A 93 -18.06 10.70 0.46
C GLU A 93 -17.75 11.78 1.51
N LEU A 94 -16.70 11.60 2.31
CA LEU A 94 -16.30 12.54 3.35
C LEU A 94 -15.82 13.88 2.76
N ALA A 95 -15.11 13.84 1.63
CA ALA A 95 -14.61 15.05 0.95
C ALA A 95 -15.74 15.87 0.31
N HIS A 96 -16.80 15.24 -0.19
CA HIS A 96 -17.96 15.94 -0.73
C HIS A 96 -18.82 16.62 0.36
N GLY A 97 -18.82 16.07 1.59
CA GLY A 97 -19.59 16.62 2.71
C GLY A 97 -21.10 16.45 2.55
N ALA A 98 -21.87 17.39 3.11
CA ALA A 98 -23.33 17.37 3.08
C ALA A 98 -23.88 17.61 1.66
N ARG A 99 -24.94 16.90 1.30
CA ARG A 99 -25.63 17.09 0.02
C ARG A 99 -26.20 18.50 -0.10
N ILE A 100 -26.19 19.04 -1.31
CA ILE A 100 -26.67 20.41 -1.58
C ILE A 100 -28.14 20.58 -1.15
N GLU A 101 -28.98 19.54 -1.35
CA GLU A 101 -30.39 19.57 -0.96
C GLU A 101 -30.55 19.69 0.56
N THR A 102 -29.65 19.05 1.34
CA THR A 102 -29.66 19.15 2.81
C THR A 102 -29.25 20.54 3.27
N ILE A 103 -28.27 21.14 2.61
CA ILE A 103 -27.86 22.53 2.87
C ILE A 103 -28.98 23.49 2.54
N ASP A 104 -29.66 23.34 1.41
CA ASP A 104 -30.76 24.19 0.97
C ASP A 104 -31.99 24.07 1.89
N ALA A 105 -32.31 22.85 2.35
CA ALA A 105 -33.34 22.66 3.37
C ALA A 105 -32.99 23.34 4.68
N SER A 106 -31.73 23.33 5.12
CA SER A 106 -31.27 24.05 6.32
C SER A 106 -31.32 25.56 6.13
N ARG A 107 -30.97 26.08 4.95
CA ARG A 107 -31.11 27.51 4.60
C ARG A 107 -32.58 27.96 4.67
N ALA A 108 -33.49 27.17 4.13
CA ALA A 108 -34.93 27.47 4.20
C ALA A 108 -35.43 27.43 5.65
N ASN A 109 -34.95 26.51 6.47
CA ASN A 109 -35.27 26.46 7.90
C ASN A 109 -34.79 27.73 8.64
N LEU A 110 -33.54 28.17 8.39
CA LEU A 110 -33.01 29.41 8.95
C LEU A 110 -33.83 30.62 8.50
N SER A 111 -34.20 30.69 7.23
CA SER A 111 -35.03 31.81 6.71
C SER A 111 -36.38 31.88 7.44
N ARG A 112 -37.02 30.73 7.67
CA ARG A 112 -38.29 30.66 8.44
C ARG A 112 -38.10 31.10 9.91
N ALA A 113 -37.00 30.62 10.56
CA ALA A 113 -36.70 31.00 11.94
C ALA A 113 -36.46 32.53 12.09
N ARG A 114 -35.74 33.12 11.12
CA ARG A 114 -35.49 34.58 11.10
C ARG A 114 -36.78 35.40 10.93
N ALA A 115 -37.67 34.98 10.03
CA ALA A 115 -38.97 35.63 9.89
C ALA A 115 -39.79 35.56 11.19
N ALA A 116 -39.86 34.40 11.84
CA ALA A 116 -40.55 34.26 13.12
C ALA A 116 -39.91 35.11 14.26
N GLN A 117 -38.57 35.26 14.22
CA GLN A 117 -37.87 36.16 15.17
C GLN A 117 -38.20 37.60 14.91
N GLU A 118 -38.24 38.06 13.66
CA GLU A 118 -38.60 39.45 13.28
C GLU A 118 -40.03 39.78 13.71
N ASP A 119 -40.99 38.88 13.49
CA ASP A 119 -42.36 39.01 13.96
C ASP A 119 -42.42 39.17 15.48
N ALA A 120 -41.73 38.32 16.24
CA ALA A 120 -41.69 38.37 17.70
C ALA A 120 -41.00 39.64 18.23
N GLU A 121 -39.96 40.15 17.57
CA GLU A 121 -39.27 41.39 17.91
C GLU A 121 -40.20 42.59 17.68
N THR A 122 -40.92 42.60 16.56
CA THR A 122 -41.90 43.61 16.22
C THR A 122 -43.04 43.65 17.25
N GLU A 123 -43.58 42.48 17.61
CA GLU A 123 -44.62 42.32 18.63
C GLU A 123 -44.14 42.81 20.00
N TYR A 124 -42.94 42.39 20.43
CA TYR A 124 -42.36 42.86 21.68
C TYR A 124 -42.22 44.39 21.71
N THR A 125 -41.70 44.97 20.64
CA THR A 125 -41.51 46.42 20.51
C THR A 125 -42.85 47.14 20.60
N ARG A 126 -43.88 46.65 19.91
CA ARG A 126 -45.24 47.19 19.94
C ARG A 126 -45.87 47.17 21.36
N VAL A 127 -45.76 45.99 22.01
CA VAL A 127 -46.31 45.80 23.37
C VAL A 127 -45.54 46.64 24.39
N ALA A 128 -44.23 46.77 24.27
CA ALA A 128 -43.40 47.62 25.13
C ALA A 128 -43.79 49.14 25.02
N GLU A 129 -44.07 49.61 23.79
CA GLU A 129 -44.54 50.97 23.58
C GLU A 129 -45.97 51.23 24.17
N LEU A 130 -46.89 50.27 24.04
CA LEU A 130 -48.20 50.30 24.67
C LEU A 130 -48.08 50.30 26.19
N ARG A 131 -47.16 49.63 26.79
CA ARG A 131 -46.88 49.60 28.23
C ARG A 131 -46.44 50.99 28.73
N LYS A 132 -45.54 51.66 28.00
CA LYS A 132 -45.13 53.06 28.35
C LYS A 132 -46.29 54.00 28.44
N ARG A 133 -47.38 53.72 27.69
CA ARG A 133 -48.64 54.48 27.71
C ARG A 133 -49.69 53.94 28.71
N GLU A 134 -49.30 52.97 29.55
CA GLU A 134 -50.14 52.26 30.53
C GLU A 134 -51.34 51.50 29.94
N LEU A 135 -51.33 51.20 28.64
CA LEU A 135 -52.43 50.53 27.92
C LEU A 135 -52.49 49.03 28.06
N VAL A 136 -51.42 48.40 28.58
CA VAL A 136 -51.32 46.90 28.75
C VAL A 136 -50.71 46.59 30.11
N ALA A 137 -51.02 45.35 30.62
CA ALA A 137 -50.45 44.82 31.86
C ALA A 137 -48.96 44.41 31.65
N GLN A 138 -48.15 44.44 32.72
CA GLN A 138 -46.75 44.00 32.69
C GLN A 138 -46.64 42.55 32.23
N SER A 139 -47.54 41.69 32.61
CA SER A 139 -47.56 40.29 32.21
C SER A 139 -47.57 40.05 30.68
N VAL A 140 -48.22 41.01 29.93
CA VAL A 140 -48.27 40.95 28.46
C VAL A 140 -46.89 41.26 27.86
N VAL A 141 -46.16 42.20 28.45
CA VAL A 141 -44.77 42.53 28.06
C VAL A 141 -43.84 41.36 28.34
N ASP A 142 -44.00 40.73 29.54
CA ASP A 142 -43.17 39.61 29.93
C ASP A 142 -43.40 38.40 29.01
N GLN A 143 -44.65 38.15 28.59
CA GLN A 143 -44.98 37.12 27.61
C GLN A 143 -44.33 37.40 26.23
N ALA A 144 -44.45 38.63 25.73
CA ALA A 144 -43.84 39.02 24.44
C ALA A 144 -42.31 38.94 24.50
N LEU A 145 -41.70 39.32 25.63
CA LEU A 145 -40.26 39.17 25.86
C LEU A 145 -39.82 37.71 25.85
N ALA A 146 -40.57 36.86 26.53
CA ALA A 146 -40.28 35.41 26.55
C ALA A 146 -40.37 34.79 25.13
N ALA A 147 -41.43 35.12 24.38
CA ALA A 147 -41.61 34.70 22.99
C ALA A 147 -40.44 35.17 22.08
N ARG A 148 -40.06 36.45 22.17
CA ARG A 148 -38.93 37.02 21.46
C ARG A 148 -37.63 36.24 21.77
N ASN A 149 -37.35 36.01 23.05
CA ASN A 149 -36.15 35.29 23.47
C ASN A 149 -36.13 33.83 22.97
N GLN A 150 -37.29 33.19 22.97
CA GLN A 150 -37.45 31.84 22.42
C GLN A 150 -37.13 31.81 20.91
N ARG A 151 -37.72 32.71 20.11
CA ARG A 151 -37.50 32.79 18.67
C ARG A 151 -36.03 33.13 18.32
N ARG A 152 -35.38 33.96 19.11
CA ARG A 152 -33.95 34.24 18.99
C ARG A 152 -33.09 33.00 19.22
N ALA A 153 -33.44 32.18 20.21
CA ALA A 153 -32.73 30.91 20.46
C ALA A 153 -32.93 29.92 19.31
N GLU A 154 -34.17 29.81 18.76
CA GLU A 154 -34.48 28.99 17.60
C GLU A 154 -33.67 29.40 16.35
N THR A 155 -33.54 30.71 16.09
CA THR A 155 -32.72 31.25 15.00
C THR A 155 -31.25 30.90 15.21
N SER A 156 -30.73 31.08 16.42
CA SER A 156 -29.35 30.73 16.75
C SER A 156 -29.07 29.23 16.55
N GLN A 157 -30.03 28.37 16.90
CA GLN A 157 -29.94 26.92 16.66
C GLN A 157 -29.90 26.59 15.16
N ALA A 158 -30.79 27.19 14.35
CA ALA A 158 -30.85 27.01 12.91
C ALA A 158 -29.54 27.50 12.22
N GLU A 159 -28.97 28.62 12.71
CA GLU A 159 -27.67 29.11 12.23
C GLU A 159 -26.52 28.16 12.56
N ALA A 160 -26.50 27.57 13.76
CA ALA A 160 -25.49 26.61 14.15
C ALA A 160 -25.56 25.36 13.28
N GLN A 161 -26.78 24.86 13.02
CA GLN A 161 -27.01 23.70 12.16
C GLN A 161 -26.59 23.95 10.71
N LEU A 162 -26.88 25.14 10.16
CA LEU A 162 -26.42 25.49 8.82
C LEU A 162 -24.88 25.59 8.76
N ARG A 163 -24.26 26.22 9.79
CA ARG A 163 -22.79 26.28 9.87
C ARG A 163 -22.15 24.89 9.89
N GLU A 164 -22.70 23.97 10.70
CA GLU A 164 -22.21 22.59 10.75
C GLU A 164 -22.22 21.92 9.37
N LEU A 165 -23.35 22.02 8.65
CA LEU A 165 -23.48 21.46 7.30
C LEU A 165 -22.54 22.11 6.28
N THR A 166 -22.36 23.44 6.38
CA THR A 166 -21.51 24.19 5.42
C THR A 166 -20.03 24.11 5.72
N GLN A 167 -19.63 23.88 6.97
CA GLN A 167 -18.24 23.58 7.34
C GLN A 167 -17.81 22.20 6.85
N GLY A 168 -18.76 21.28 6.65
CA GLY A 168 -18.51 19.96 6.11
C GLY A 168 -17.84 19.01 7.10
N THR A 169 -17.19 18.00 6.55
CA THR A 169 -16.51 16.97 7.31
C THR A 169 -15.26 17.54 8.00
N ARG A 170 -15.02 17.13 9.24
CA ARG A 170 -13.81 17.54 9.97
C ARG A 170 -12.54 17.09 9.24
N PRO A 171 -11.50 17.93 9.18
CA PRO A 171 -10.24 17.60 8.52
C PRO A 171 -9.62 16.29 9.01
N GLU A 172 -9.74 15.99 10.31
CA GLU A 172 -9.20 14.77 10.90
C GLU A 172 -9.89 13.49 10.38
N GLN A 173 -11.18 13.58 10.05
CA GLN A 173 -11.92 12.45 9.46
C GLN A 173 -11.51 12.21 8.02
N ILE A 174 -11.23 13.28 7.26
CA ILE A 174 -10.70 13.18 5.88
C ILE A 174 -9.28 12.60 5.92
N GLU A 175 -8.44 13.07 6.84
CA GLU A 175 -7.08 12.55 7.01
C GLU A 175 -7.10 11.06 7.39
N GLN A 176 -7.95 10.65 8.32
CA GLN A 176 -8.13 9.25 8.68
C GLN A 176 -8.56 8.39 7.49
N ALA A 177 -9.51 8.87 6.69
CA ALA A 177 -9.97 8.16 5.49
C ALA A 177 -8.85 8.08 4.44
N SER A 178 -8.07 9.15 4.25
CA SER A 178 -6.93 9.17 3.32
C SER A 178 -5.83 8.19 3.75
N ALA A 179 -5.56 8.09 5.06
CA ALA A 179 -4.66 7.08 5.61
C ALA A 179 -5.19 5.66 5.36
N GLY A 180 -6.51 5.45 5.43
CA GLY A 180 -7.15 4.18 5.07
C GLY A 180 -6.91 3.80 3.60
N VAL A 181 -7.05 4.75 2.68
CA VAL A 181 -6.73 4.56 1.25
C VAL A 181 -5.25 4.19 1.06
N ALA A 182 -4.35 4.91 1.73
CA ALA A 182 -2.91 4.62 1.64
C ALA A 182 -2.59 3.20 2.14
N ALA A 183 -3.21 2.76 3.23
CA ALA A 183 -3.04 1.41 3.78
C ALA A 183 -3.56 0.34 2.82
N ALA A 184 -4.77 0.50 2.26
CA ALA A 184 -5.34 -0.43 1.29
C ALA A 184 -4.49 -0.53 0.02
N ARG A 185 -3.96 0.59 -0.48
CA ARG A 185 -3.04 0.62 -1.62
C ARG A 185 -1.75 -0.13 -1.34
N ALA A 186 -1.13 0.09 -0.19
CA ALA A 186 0.09 -0.63 0.20
C ALA A 186 -0.13 -2.15 0.33
N ALA A 187 -1.30 -2.57 0.84
CA ALA A 187 -1.68 -3.98 0.88
C ALA A 187 -1.81 -4.57 -0.53
N LEU A 188 -2.48 -3.88 -1.44
CA LEU A 188 -2.61 -4.28 -2.85
C LEU A 188 -1.23 -4.39 -3.53
N ASP A 189 -0.35 -3.40 -3.34
CA ASP A 189 0.99 -3.40 -3.91
C ASP A 189 1.83 -4.59 -3.41
N THR A 190 1.69 -4.94 -2.13
CA THR A 190 2.34 -6.13 -1.54
C THR A 190 1.86 -7.41 -2.20
N LEU A 191 0.57 -7.53 -2.49
CA LEU A 191 0.01 -8.69 -3.19
C LEU A 191 0.49 -8.76 -4.65
N LYS A 192 0.58 -7.62 -5.34
CA LYS A 192 1.13 -7.53 -6.71
C LYS A 192 2.60 -7.94 -6.75
N LEU A 193 3.42 -7.49 -5.80
CA LEU A 193 4.81 -7.95 -5.67
C LEU A 193 4.89 -9.46 -5.41
N THR A 194 4.00 -10.00 -4.58
CA THR A 194 3.93 -11.43 -4.33
C THR A 194 3.54 -12.21 -5.59
N ARG A 195 2.62 -11.67 -6.39
CA ARG A 195 2.21 -12.26 -7.68
C ARG A 195 3.36 -12.28 -8.67
N ASP A 196 4.18 -11.22 -8.74
CA ASP A 196 5.33 -11.17 -9.65
C ASP A 196 6.38 -12.24 -9.30
N ARG A 197 6.48 -12.67 -8.04
CA ARG A 197 7.36 -13.73 -7.57
C ARG A 197 6.90 -15.15 -7.95
N LEU A 198 5.68 -15.28 -8.49
CA LEU A 198 5.20 -16.56 -9.05
C LEU A 198 5.86 -16.89 -10.40
N THR A 199 6.47 -15.92 -11.06
CA THR A 199 7.38 -16.17 -12.19
C THR A 199 8.80 -16.25 -11.64
N VAL A 200 9.33 -17.46 -11.55
CA VAL A 200 10.71 -17.70 -11.11
C VAL A 200 11.66 -17.32 -12.23
N ARG A 201 12.65 -16.48 -11.92
CA ARG A 201 13.58 -15.93 -12.91
C ARG A 201 15.02 -16.31 -12.59
N ALA A 202 15.85 -16.39 -13.62
CA ALA A 202 17.28 -16.62 -13.47
C ALA A 202 17.96 -15.43 -12.75
N PRO A 203 18.65 -15.66 -11.62
CA PRO A 203 19.33 -14.56 -10.89
C PRO A 203 20.57 -14.04 -11.64
N ARG A 204 21.17 -14.89 -12.51
CA ARG A 204 22.31 -14.57 -13.36
C ARG A 204 22.27 -15.39 -14.65
N ALA A 205 23.06 -14.98 -15.64
CA ALA A 205 23.23 -15.77 -16.85
C ALA A 205 23.92 -17.10 -16.55
N GLY A 206 23.48 -18.16 -17.20
CA GLY A 206 24.01 -19.52 -16.96
C GLY A 206 23.43 -20.56 -17.90
N ARG A 207 23.65 -21.81 -17.55
CA ARG A 207 23.08 -23.00 -18.22
C ARG A 207 22.25 -23.78 -17.22
N ILE A 208 21.10 -24.26 -17.64
CA ILE A 208 20.21 -25.09 -16.82
C ILE A 208 20.79 -26.52 -16.78
N ASP A 209 20.90 -27.13 -15.60
CA ASP A 209 21.30 -28.52 -15.39
C ASP A 209 20.17 -29.31 -14.71
#